data_daacb71269ced4184840f6f6e9c97e9b
#
_entry.id   daacb71269ced4184840f6f6e9c97e9b
#
_cell.length_a   1.000
_cell.length_b   1.000
_cell.length_c   1.000
_cell.angle_alpha   90.00
_cell.angle_beta   90.00
_cell.angle_gamma   90.00
#
_symmetry.space_group_name_H-M   'P 1'
#
loop_
_entity.id
_entity.type
_entity.pdbx_description
1 polymer ?
#
loop_
_entity_poly.entity_id
_entity_poly.type
_entity_poly.pdbx_seq_one_letter_code
_entity_poly.pdbx_strand_id
1 'polypeptide(L)'
;MVINPIVYDEKGKGNDIFSSNLESRIVHIVGEINDTMAASVIAQLLHLAAESEDEISVYINSPGGSVSAGMAIYDTMRYIKPDVKTICVGMAASMGAVILSGGTKGKRCILEHSEVMIHQPSSGVAGQATDIMLVADHIRKTRETLNKVLAQNCGKPLEEVTWDTERDYWMDAEEALDYGIVDKILR
;
A
#
# COMPACT_ATOMS: atom_id res chain seq x y z
N MET A 1 21.04 -8.03 9.49
CA MET A 1 20.94 -7.33 10.79
C MET A 1 20.39 -5.94 10.50
N VAL A 2 19.18 -5.64 10.93
CA VAL A 2 18.63 -4.29 10.80
C VAL A 2 19.25 -3.46 11.94
N ILE A 3 19.99 -2.43 11.59
CA ILE A 3 20.52 -1.47 12.59
C ILE A 3 19.41 -0.49 12.87
N ASN A 4 18.84 -0.51 14.08
CA ASN A 4 17.91 0.51 14.56
C ASN A 4 18.72 1.60 15.28
N PRO A 5 19.04 2.71 14.60
CA PRO A 5 19.75 3.81 15.26
C PRO A 5 18.87 4.43 16.36
N ILE A 6 19.53 4.81 17.46
CA ILE A 6 18.88 5.53 18.56
C ILE A 6 19.05 7.03 18.31
N VAL A 7 17.94 7.76 18.33
CA VAL A 7 17.88 9.20 18.22
C VAL A 7 17.59 9.75 19.62
N TYR A 8 18.30 10.80 20.02
CA TYR A 8 18.08 11.47 21.30
C TYR A 8 17.31 12.78 21.10
N ASP A 9 16.27 12.98 21.88
CA ASP A 9 15.54 14.24 21.92
C ASP A 9 16.35 15.33 22.68
N GLU A 10 15.84 16.56 22.69
CA GLU A 10 16.47 17.71 23.39
C GLU A 10 16.62 17.49 24.92
N LYS A 11 15.85 16.55 25.48
CA LYS A 11 15.89 16.18 26.91
C LYS A 11 16.82 14.99 27.17
N GLY A 12 17.48 14.46 26.15
CA GLY A 12 18.38 13.31 26.24
C GLY A 12 17.67 11.96 26.36
N LYS A 13 16.36 11.87 26.08
CA LYS A 13 15.61 10.60 26.00
C LYS A 13 15.92 9.95 24.64
N GLY A 14 16.42 8.71 24.67
CA GLY A 14 16.68 7.92 23.47
C GLY A 14 15.43 7.17 23.00
N ASN A 15 15.08 7.35 21.73
CA ASN A 15 14.06 6.56 21.01
C ASN A 15 14.73 5.85 19.83
N ASP A 16 14.26 4.66 19.46
CA ASP A 16 14.67 4.11 18.16
C ASP A 16 14.08 4.95 17.01
N ILE A 17 14.70 4.88 15.84
CA ILE A 17 14.33 5.74 14.72
C ILE A 17 12.87 5.55 14.24
N PHE A 18 12.34 4.33 14.31
CA PHE A 18 10.97 4.07 13.89
C PHE A 18 9.95 4.62 14.90
N SER A 19 10.24 4.53 16.21
CA SER A 19 9.44 5.20 17.25
C SER A 19 9.47 6.72 17.10
N SER A 20 10.62 7.30 16.76
CA SER A 20 10.75 8.74 16.49
C SER A 20 9.97 9.14 15.22
N ASN A 21 9.99 8.31 14.17
CA ASN A 21 9.19 8.54 12.97
C ASN A 21 7.69 8.46 13.29
N LEU A 22 7.28 7.51 14.13
CA LEU A 22 5.88 7.38 14.54
C LEU A 22 5.39 8.62 15.31
N GLU A 23 6.21 9.18 16.22
CA GLU A 23 5.92 10.47 16.88
C GLU A 23 5.74 11.61 15.86
N SER A 24 6.40 11.52 14.71
CA SER A 24 6.26 12.44 13.57
C SER A 24 5.14 12.05 12.60
N ARG A 25 4.27 11.11 12.98
CA ARG A 25 3.16 10.56 12.20
C ARG A 25 3.58 9.90 10.87
N ILE A 26 4.74 9.26 10.89
CA ILE A 26 5.31 8.54 9.75
C ILE A 26 5.23 7.04 10.01
N VAL A 27 4.59 6.31 9.09
CA VAL A 27 4.45 4.86 9.08
C VAL A 27 5.19 4.28 7.88
N HIS A 28 5.83 3.12 8.05
CA HIS A 28 6.61 2.47 7.00
C HIS A 28 5.99 1.13 6.59
N ILE A 29 5.87 0.91 5.28
CA ILE A 29 5.54 -0.37 4.65
C ILE A 29 6.73 -0.76 3.79
N VAL A 30 7.62 -1.61 4.33
CA VAL A 30 8.88 -1.97 3.66
C VAL A 30 9.01 -3.49 3.57
N GLY A 31 9.23 -4.01 2.36
CA GLY A 31 9.32 -5.43 2.07
C GLY A 31 7.97 -6.09 1.82
N GLU A 32 7.90 -7.41 1.97
CA GLU A 32 6.71 -8.21 1.66
C GLU A 32 5.55 -7.92 2.63
N ILE A 33 4.36 -7.69 2.09
CA ILE A 33 3.14 -7.49 2.87
C ILE A 33 2.62 -8.84 3.36
N ASN A 34 2.61 -9.03 4.67
CA ASN A 34 2.11 -10.22 5.36
C ASN A 34 1.31 -9.84 6.61
N ASP A 35 0.74 -10.83 7.30
CA ASP A 35 -0.13 -10.60 8.46
C ASP A 35 0.60 -9.87 9.61
N THR A 36 1.88 -10.16 9.83
CA THR A 36 2.68 -9.49 10.88
C THR A 36 2.88 -8.01 10.57
N MET A 37 3.26 -7.69 9.32
CA MET A 37 3.38 -6.30 8.88
C MET A 37 2.02 -5.58 8.95
N ALA A 38 0.95 -6.21 8.46
CA ALA A 38 -0.37 -5.62 8.49
C ALA A 38 -0.84 -5.31 9.92
N ALA A 39 -0.67 -6.24 10.85
CA ALA A 39 -1.02 -6.01 12.25
C ALA A 39 -0.26 -4.82 12.85
N SER A 40 1.05 -4.70 12.55
CA SER A 40 1.87 -3.57 13.02
C SER A 40 1.43 -2.25 12.40
N VAL A 41 1.25 -2.18 11.09
CA VAL A 41 0.84 -0.95 10.37
C VAL A 41 -0.55 -0.50 10.83
N ILE A 42 -1.50 -1.41 10.95
CA ILE A 42 -2.86 -1.12 11.42
C ILE A 42 -2.83 -0.56 12.85
N ALA A 43 -2.05 -1.19 13.75
CA ALA A 43 -1.92 -0.68 15.11
C ALA A 43 -1.35 0.74 15.17
N GLN A 44 -0.35 1.05 14.33
CA GLN A 44 0.23 2.39 14.20
C GLN A 44 -0.80 3.40 13.67
N LEU A 45 -1.53 3.06 12.61
CA LEU A 45 -2.57 3.92 12.03
C LEU A 45 -3.68 4.24 13.05
N LEU A 46 -4.17 3.22 13.76
CA LEU A 46 -5.20 3.40 14.78
C LEU A 46 -4.71 4.21 15.98
N HIS A 47 -3.45 4.01 16.42
CA HIS A 47 -2.84 4.78 17.47
C HIS A 47 -2.77 6.27 17.08
N LEU A 48 -2.22 6.58 15.91
CA LEU A 48 -2.11 7.95 15.42
C LEU A 48 -3.47 8.62 15.21
N ALA A 49 -4.46 7.86 14.71
CA ALA A 49 -5.82 8.37 14.53
C ALA A 49 -6.55 8.66 15.86
N ALA A 50 -6.17 7.96 16.95
CA ALA A 50 -6.70 8.23 18.28
C ALA A 50 -6.07 9.48 18.93
N GLU A 51 -4.87 9.87 18.53
CA GLU A 51 -4.16 11.05 19.07
C GLU A 51 -4.65 12.36 18.46
N SER A 52 -4.78 12.42 17.12
CA SER A 52 -5.26 13.63 16.42
C SER A 52 -5.79 13.31 15.03
N GLU A 53 -6.46 14.27 14.38
CA GLU A 53 -6.91 14.20 12.98
C GLU A 53 -5.84 14.76 12.00
N ASP A 54 -4.62 15.05 12.45
CA ASP A 54 -3.54 15.49 11.58
C ASP A 54 -3.13 14.41 10.58
N GLU A 55 -2.57 14.83 9.44
CA GLU A 55 -2.15 13.95 8.35
C GLU A 55 -1.16 12.87 8.81
N ILE A 56 -1.37 11.64 8.34
CA ILE A 56 -0.44 10.51 8.52
C ILE A 56 0.28 10.26 7.20
N SER A 57 1.61 10.18 7.23
CA SER A 57 2.43 9.85 6.06
C SER A 57 2.82 8.37 6.06
N VAL A 58 2.47 7.65 4.99
CA VAL A 58 2.81 6.23 4.79
C VAL A 58 3.84 6.10 3.68
N TYR A 59 5.05 5.70 4.03
CA TYR A 59 6.15 5.46 3.10
C TYR A 59 6.14 4.00 2.66
N ILE A 60 6.12 3.77 1.34
CA ILE A 60 5.93 2.44 0.76
C ILE A 60 7.15 2.08 -0.10
N ASN A 61 7.80 0.96 0.24
CA ASN A 61 8.82 0.28 -0.56
C ASN A 61 8.56 -1.23 -0.49
N SER A 62 7.66 -1.73 -1.33
CA SER A 62 7.13 -3.08 -1.21
C SER A 62 6.89 -3.76 -2.56
N PRO A 63 7.29 -5.03 -2.72
CA PRO A 63 6.92 -5.84 -3.87
C PRO A 63 5.47 -6.34 -3.83
N GLY A 64 4.69 -5.99 -2.79
CA GLY A 64 3.37 -6.55 -2.52
C GLY A 64 3.41 -7.74 -1.58
N GLY A 65 2.46 -8.65 -1.71
CA GLY A 65 2.33 -9.85 -0.85
C GLY A 65 0.89 -10.27 -0.64
N SER A 66 0.53 -10.67 0.57
CA SER A 66 -0.81 -11.17 0.93
C SER A 66 -1.91 -10.15 0.63
N VAL A 67 -2.88 -10.55 -0.19
CA VAL A 67 -4.03 -9.69 -0.54
C VAL A 67 -4.87 -9.35 0.70
N SER A 68 -5.15 -10.33 1.56
CA SER A 68 -5.94 -10.10 2.77
C SER A 68 -5.26 -9.13 3.74
N ALA A 69 -3.95 -9.29 3.94
CA ALA A 69 -3.14 -8.39 4.77
C ALA A 69 -3.09 -6.96 4.18
N GLY A 70 -2.89 -6.84 2.87
CA GLY A 70 -2.87 -5.55 2.18
C GLY A 70 -4.22 -4.85 2.18
N MET A 71 -5.32 -5.58 1.98
CA MET A 71 -6.67 -5.00 2.07
C MET A 71 -7.02 -4.55 3.49
N ALA A 72 -6.55 -5.27 4.52
CA ALA A 72 -6.75 -4.83 5.89
C ALA A 72 -6.05 -3.48 6.18
N ILE A 73 -4.84 -3.27 5.64
CA ILE A 73 -4.17 -1.96 5.71
C ILE A 73 -4.98 -0.91 4.92
N TYR A 74 -5.34 -1.21 3.66
CA TYR A 74 -6.08 -0.31 2.78
C TYR A 74 -7.40 0.15 3.43
N ASP A 75 -8.21 -0.79 3.92
CA ASP A 75 -9.49 -0.48 4.54
C ASP A 75 -9.30 0.34 5.83
N THR A 76 -8.25 0.07 6.61
CA THR A 76 -7.92 0.86 7.81
C THR A 76 -7.58 2.30 7.44
N MET A 77 -6.76 2.53 6.40
CA MET A 77 -6.46 3.88 5.90
C MET A 77 -7.72 4.65 5.49
N ARG A 78 -8.71 3.94 4.93
CA ARG A 78 -10.00 4.53 4.50
C ARG A 78 -10.98 4.74 5.64
N TYR A 79 -10.86 4.00 6.72
CA TYR A 79 -11.74 4.03 7.88
C TYR A 79 -11.40 5.13 8.87
N ILE A 80 -10.11 5.41 9.08
CA ILE A 80 -9.65 6.42 10.05
C ILE A 80 -9.99 7.84 9.56
N LYS A 81 -10.11 8.79 10.48
CA LYS A 81 -10.44 10.19 10.17
C LYS A 81 -9.29 10.98 9.57
N PRO A 82 -8.04 10.84 10.06
CA PRO A 82 -6.90 11.54 9.48
C PRO A 82 -6.74 11.28 8.00
N ASP A 83 -6.37 12.31 7.22
CA ASP A 83 -5.90 12.11 5.87
C ASP A 83 -4.64 11.26 5.85
N VAL A 84 -4.59 10.31 4.92
CA VAL A 84 -3.41 9.45 4.74
C VAL A 84 -2.70 9.84 3.46
N LYS A 85 -1.52 10.44 3.62
CA LYS A 85 -0.58 10.69 2.51
C LYS A 85 0.24 9.43 2.25
N THR A 86 0.21 8.92 1.03
CA THR A 86 1.02 7.78 0.62
C THR A 86 2.20 8.24 -0.23
N ILE A 87 3.38 7.65 -0.03
CA ILE A 87 4.61 8.04 -0.72
C ILE A 87 5.35 6.78 -1.17
N CYS A 88 5.44 6.55 -2.47
CA CYS A 88 6.27 5.48 -3.03
C CYS A 88 7.74 5.89 -2.99
N VAL A 89 8.57 5.02 -2.38
CA VAL A 89 10.03 5.18 -2.27
C VAL A 89 10.69 3.91 -2.78
N GLY A 90 11.28 3.94 -3.95
CA GLY A 90 11.85 2.79 -4.63
C GLY A 90 10.79 2.02 -5.41
N MET A 91 9.90 1.27 -4.76
CA MET A 91 8.89 0.46 -5.46
C MET A 91 7.58 0.35 -4.70
N ALA A 92 6.47 0.37 -5.43
CA ALA A 92 5.17 -0.06 -4.94
C ALA A 92 4.54 -1.03 -5.95
N ALA A 93 4.72 -2.34 -5.73
CA ALA A 93 4.24 -3.36 -6.66
C ALA A 93 3.07 -4.16 -6.07
N SER A 94 2.16 -4.65 -6.93
CA SER A 94 1.05 -5.54 -6.57
C SER A 94 0.19 -4.93 -5.44
N MET A 95 0.06 -5.57 -4.29
CA MET A 95 -0.65 -5.00 -3.15
C MET A 95 -0.05 -3.67 -2.65
N GLY A 96 1.25 -3.43 -2.85
CA GLY A 96 1.89 -2.14 -2.58
C GLY A 96 1.30 -1.01 -3.42
N ALA A 97 1.03 -1.27 -4.71
CA ALA A 97 0.36 -0.32 -5.61
C ALA A 97 -1.09 -0.04 -5.20
N VAL A 98 -1.81 -1.07 -4.75
CA VAL A 98 -3.18 -0.91 -4.24
C VAL A 98 -3.20 -0.01 -3.01
N ILE A 99 -2.30 -0.23 -2.05
CA ILE A 99 -2.18 0.60 -0.85
C ILE A 99 -1.77 2.04 -1.23
N LEU A 100 -0.79 2.21 -2.13
CA LEU A 100 -0.36 3.52 -2.62
C LEU A 100 -1.54 4.30 -3.20
N SER A 101 -2.33 3.66 -4.07
CA SER A 101 -3.51 4.27 -4.70
C SER A 101 -4.61 4.63 -3.70
N GLY A 102 -4.62 3.98 -2.52
CA GLY A 102 -5.59 4.15 -1.44
C GLY A 102 -5.40 5.40 -0.58
N GLY A 103 -4.31 6.11 -0.74
CA GLY A 103 -4.08 7.39 -0.06
C GLY A 103 -5.16 8.43 -0.35
N THR A 104 -5.26 9.44 0.50
CA THR A 104 -6.19 10.55 0.30
C THR A 104 -5.94 11.24 -1.04
N LYS A 105 -6.99 11.45 -1.83
CA LYS A 105 -6.89 12.08 -3.16
C LYS A 105 -6.19 13.44 -3.08
N GLY A 106 -5.23 13.68 -3.96
CA GLY A 106 -4.35 14.85 -3.97
C GLY A 106 -3.11 14.70 -3.06
N LYS A 107 -2.99 13.60 -2.31
CA LYS A 107 -1.90 13.34 -1.35
C LYS A 107 -1.14 12.03 -1.63
N ARG A 108 -1.38 11.40 -2.77
CA ARG A 108 -0.65 10.20 -3.22
C ARG A 108 0.58 10.65 -3.99
N CYS A 109 1.76 10.26 -3.53
CA CYS A 109 3.03 10.76 -4.03
C CYS A 109 3.96 9.61 -4.45
N ILE A 110 4.90 9.94 -5.33
CA ILE A 110 5.99 9.04 -5.75
C ILE A 110 7.28 9.85 -5.86
N LEU A 111 8.43 9.25 -5.48
CA LEU A 111 9.74 9.84 -5.74
C LEU A 111 10.13 9.63 -7.20
N GLU A 112 10.96 10.53 -7.74
CA GLU A 112 11.30 10.63 -9.16
C GLU A 112 11.80 9.33 -9.82
N HIS A 113 12.56 8.51 -9.08
CA HIS A 113 13.15 7.26 -9.58
C HIS A 113 12.47 6.00 -9.01
N SER A 114 11.26 6.17 -8.47
CA SER A 114 10.47 5.05 -7.98
C SER A 114 9.57 4.51 -9.08
N GLU A 115 9.17 3.25 -8.93
CA GLU A 115 8.33 2.54 -9.89
C GLU A 115 7.11 1.93 -9.24
N VAL A 116 6.07 1.75 -10.03
CA VAL A 116 4.82 1.11 -9.62
C VAL A 116 4.53 -0.05 -10.54
N MET A 117 4.01 -1.16 -10.01
CA MET A 117 3.56 -2.28 -10.83
C MET A 117 2.18 -2.75 -10.38
N ILE A 118 1.29 -2.92 -11.34
CA ILE A 118 -0.03 -3.52 -11.12
C ILE A 118 -0.15 -4.83 -11.91
N HIS A 119 -0.83 -5.80 -11.33
CA HIS A 119 -1.15 -7.07 -11.97
C HIS A 119 -2.32 -7.79 -11.27
N GLN A 120 -2.83 -8.85 -11.87
CA GLN A 120 -3.84 -9.71 -11.25
C GLN A 120 -3.25 -10.55 -10.08
N PRO A 121 -4.08 -10.96 -9.10
CA PRO A 121 -3.61 -11.82 -8.02
C PRO A 121 -3.19 -13.18 -8.57
N SER A 122 -2.10 -13.72 -8.03
CA SER A 122 -1.64 -15.09 -8.31
C SER A 122 -1.89 -15.99 -7.10
N SER A 123 -2.22 -17.25 -7.36
CA SER A 123 -2.36 -18.27 -6.31
C SER A 123 -2.07 -19.64 -6.89
N GLY A 124 -1.69 -20.58 -6.03
CA GLY A 124 -1.58 -22.00 -6.35
C GLY A 124 -2.62 -22.80 -5.59
N VAL A 125 -3.23 -23.81 -6.24
CA VAL A 125 -4.17 -24.73 -5.61
C VAL A 125 -3.94 -26.15 -6.10
N ALA A 126 -4.01 -27.10 -5.19
CA ALA A 126 -3.99 -28.52 -5.47
C ALA A 126 -5.03 -29.22 -4.57
N GLY A 127 -5.73 -30.22 -5.12
CA GLY A 127 -6.77 -30.95 -4.37
C GLY A 127 -7.80 -31.59 -5.29
N GLN A 128 -8.97 -31.90 -4.76
CA GLN A 128 -10.08 -32.45 -5.53
C GLN A 128 -10.64 -31.38 -6.51
N ALA A 129 -11.22 -31.84 -7.62
CA ALA A 129 -11.73 -30.93 -8.67
C ALA A 129 -12.68 -29.86 -8.12
N THR A 130 -13.59 -30.23 -7.21
CA THR A 130 -14.53 -29.29 -6.59
C THR A 130 -13.81 -28.21 -5.77
N ASP A 131 -12.79 -28.59 -4.99
CA ASP A 131 -12.01 -27.65 -4.18
C ASP A 131 -11.23 -26.67 -5.06
N ILE A 132 -10.64 -27.18 -6.15
CA ILE A 132 -9.94 -26.34 -7.15
C ILE A 132 -10.91 -25.31 -7.76
N MET A 133 -12.14 -25.70 -8.10
CA MET A 133 -13.15 -24.79 -8.67
C MET A 133 -13.57 -23.72 -7.66
N LEU A 134 -13.77 -24.08 -6.37
CA LEU A 134 -14.10 -23.13 -5.32
C LEU A 134 -12.99 -22.09 -5.11
N VAL A 135 -11.72 -22.52 -5.09
CA VAL A 135 -10.57 -21.62 -4.97
C VAL A 135 -10.44 -20.72 -6.20
N ALA A 136 -10.61 -21.26 -7.40
CA ALA A 136 -10.59 -20.47 -8.64
C ALA A 136 -11.68 -19.38 -8.66
N ASP A 137 -12.90 -19.71 -8.21
CA ASP A 137 -13.98 -18.72 -8.05
C ASP A 137 -13.66 -17.64 -7.02
N HIS A 138 -13.02 -18.01 -5.93
CA HIS A 138 -12.57 -17.04 -4.91
C HIS A 138 -11.51 -16.10 -5.48
N ILE A 139 -10.48 -16.62 -6.17
CA ILE A 139 -9.44 -15.81 -6.82
C ILE A 139 -10.05 -14.85 -7.85
N ARG A 140 -11.03 -15.31 -8.66
CA ARG A 140 -11.74 -14.47 -9.63
C ARG A 140 -12.44 -13.29 -8.94
N LYS A 141 -13.18 -13.54 -7.84
CA LYS A 141 -13.83 -12.49 -7.05
C LYS A 141 -12.83 -11.51 -6.45
N THR A 142 -11.70 -12.00 -5.96
CA THR A 142 -10.61 -11.18 -5.45
C THR A 142 -10.05 -10.26 -6.53
N ARG A 143 -9.78 -10.80 -7.73
CA ARG A 143 -9.35 -10.02 -8.90
C ARG A 143 -10.34 -8.90 -9.24
N GLU A 144 -11.64 -9.23 -9.32
CA GLU A 144 -12.69 -8.25 -9.60
C GLU A 144 -12.73 -7.13 -8.56
N THR A 145 -12.54 -7.47 -7.29
CA THR A 145 -12.50 -6.49 -6.19
C THR A 145 -11.30 -5.57 -6.31
N LEU A 146 -10.10 -6.11 -6.52
CA LEU A 146 -8.87 -5.32 -6.66
C LEU A 146 -8.92 -4.39 -7.87
N ASN A 147 -9.43 -4.89 -9.02
CA ASN A 147 -9.59 -4.07 -10.22
C ASN A 147 -10.59 -2.93 -10.02
N LYS A 148 -11.70 -3.17 -9.31
CA LYS A 148 -12.67 -2.11 -8.95
C LYS A 148 -12.03 -1.05 -8.05
N VAL A 149 -11.25 -1.47 -7.06
CA VAL A 149 -10.51 -0.57 -6.15
C VAL A 149 -9.54 0.31 -6.94
N LEU A 150 -8.70 -0.29 -7.79
CA LEU A 150 -7.76 0.44 -8.64
C LEU A 150 -8.49 1.38 -9.61
N ALA A 151 -9.52 0.92 -10.30
CA ALA A 151 -10.31 1.73 -11.23
C ALA A 151 -10.91 2.97 -10.53
N GLN A 152 -11.47 2.78 -9.35
CA GLN A 152 -12.03 3.88 -8.55
C GLN A 152 -10.95 4.87 -8.11
N ASN A 153 -9.82 4.37 -7.61
CA ASN A 153 -8.75 5.23 -7.10
C ASN A 153 -8.04 6.01 -8.21
N CYS A 154 -7.83 5.38 -9.38
CA CYS A 154 -7.16 5.99 -10.53
C CYS A 154 -8.11 6.84 -11.38
N GLY A 155 -9.43 6.69 -11.22
CA GLY A 155 -10.43 7.36 -12.06
C GLY A 155 -10.50 6.79 -13.49
N LYS A 156 -10.13 5.52 -13.66
CA LYS A 156 -10.12 4.82 -14.96
C LYS A 156 -11.32 3.89 -15.13
N PRO A 157 -11.74 3.58 -16.38
CA PRO A 157 -12.73 2.55 -16.65
C PRO A 157 -12.27 1.19 -16.12
N LEU A 158 -13.19 0.41 -15.54
CA LEU A 158 -12.88 -0.92 -15.03
C LEU A 158 -12.33 -1.87 -16.10
N GLU A 159 -12.81 -1.74 -17.33
CA GLU A 159 -12.35 -2.56 -18.45
C GLU A 159 -10.88 -2.29 -18.79
N GLU A 160 -10.43 -1.02 -18.78
CA GLU A 160 -9.05 -0.62 -18.98
C GLU A 160 -8.15 -1.21 -17.89
N VAL A 161 -8.49 -1.02 -16.60
CA VAL A 161 -7.72 -1.58 -15.49
C VAL A 161 -7.70 -3.11 -15.53
N THR A 162 -8.80 -3.75 -15.96
CA THR A 162 -8.87 -5.21 -16.10
C THR A 162 -7.92 -5.72 -17.18
N TRP A 163 -7.76 -4.98 -18.25
CA TRP A 163 -6.82 -5.29 -19.33
C TRP A 163 -5.36 -5.07 -18.87
N ASP A 164 -5.08 -3.93 -18.26
CA ASP A 164 -3.73 -3.55 -17.82
C ASP A 164 -3.19 -4.50 -16.73
N THR A 165 -4.07 -4.99 -15.84
CA THR A 165 -3.69 -5.92 -14.78
C THR A 165 -3.59 -7.39 -15.25
N GLU A 166 -3.83 -7.71 -16.52
CA GLU A 166 -3.74 -9.09 -17.04
C GLU A 166 -2.33 -9.66 -16.96
N ARG A 167 -1.31 -8.79 -17.04
CA ARG A 167 0.12 -9.08 -16.86
C ARG A 167 0.76 -7.99 -16.03
N ASP A 168 2.03 -8.17 -15.65
CA ASP A 168 2.79 -7.16 -14.94
C ASP A 168 2.87 -5.88 -15.78
N TYR A 169 2.21 -4.83 -15.29
CA TYR A 169 2.21 -3.52 -15.92
C TYR A 169 3.02 -2.55 -15.06
N TRP A 170 4.25 -2.32 -15.50
CA TRP A 170 5.21 -1.45 -14.84
C TRP A 170 5.05 -0.01 -15.29
N MET A 171 5.18 0.91 -14.36
CA MET A 171 5.08 2.36 -14.56
C MET A 171 6.22 3.05 -13.83
N ASP A 172 6.92 3.95 -14.52
CA ASP A 172 7.78 4.94 -13.86
C ASP A 172 6.94 6.04 -13.17
N ALA A 173 7.62 7.04 -12.60
CA ALA A 173 6.94 8.08 -11.83
C ALA A 173 5.98 8.93 -12.68
N GLU A 174 6.34 9.26 -13.94
CA GLU A 174 5.50 10.04 -14.86
C GLU A 174 4.32 9.20 -15.35
N GLU A 175 4.55 7.95 -15.72
CA GLU A 175 3.50 7.00 -16.12
C GLU A 175 2.51 6.73 -14.98
N ALA A 176 2.98 6.59 -13.73
CA ALA A 176 2.14 6.39 -12.56
C ALA A 176 1.28 7.62 -12.24
N LEU A 177 1.80 8.84 -12.49
CA LEU A 177 1.06 10.09 -12.40
C LEU A 177 -0.02 10.17 -13.48
N ASP A 178 0.32 9.90 -14.73
CA ASP A 178 -0.61 9.93 -15.87
C ASP A 178 -1.68 8.83 -15.76
N TYR A 179 -1.33 7.68 -15.20
CA TYR A 179 -2.28 6.60 -14.92
C TYR A 179 -3.27 6.98 -13.81
N GLY A 180 -2.88 7.87 -12.91
CA GLY A 180 -3.69 8.33 -11.79
C GLY A 180 -3.55 7.50 -10.50
N ILE A 181 -2.53 6.65 -10.41
CA ILE A 181 -2.19 5.92 -9.17
C ILE A 181 -1.68 6.90 -8.11
N VAL A 182 -0.92 7.90 -8.54
CA VAL A 182 -0.42 8.98 -7.71
C VAL A 182 -0.94 10.33 -8.18
N ASP A 183 -0.78 11.36 -7.35
CA ASP A 183 -1.23 12.73 -7.62
C ASP A 183 -0.04 13.68 -7.82
N LYS A 184 1.17 13.30 -7.38
CA LYS A 184 2.36 14.16 -7.41
C LYS A 184 3.65 13.35 -7.49
N ILE A 185 4.62 13.88 -8.24
CA ILE A 185 6.02 13.45 -8.18
C ILE A 185 6.77 14.38 -7.23
N LEU A 186 7.48 13.81 -6.25
CA LEU A 186 8.34 14.56 -5.33
C LEU A 186 9.78 14.55 -5.88
N ARG A 187 10.37 15.71 -6.09
CA ARG A 187 11.72 15.95 -6.59
C ARG A 187 12.57 16.71 -5.59
#